data_f49c66f8a68bc1d9d9bedd2f59b5bc81
#
_entry.id   f49c66f8a68bc1d9d9bedd2f59b5bc81
#
_cell.length_a   1.000
_cell.length_b   1.000
_cell.length_c   1.000
_cell.angle_alpha   90.00
_cell.angle_beta   90.00
_cell.angle_gamma   90.00
#
_symmetry.space_group_name_H-M   'P 1'
#
loop_
_entity.id
_entity.type
_entity.pdbx_description
1 polymer ?
#
loop_
_entity_poly.entity_id
_entity_poly.type
_entity_poly.pdbx_seq_one_letter_code
_entity_poly.pdbx_strand_id
1 'polypeptide(L)'
;IANQRETIVVWDRATGVPIHNAIVWQDRRTAETCTQLRDQDLEGWVSERTGLLLDPYFTATKLRWLLDHVDGARQRAEQGALAAGTIDSFLLWRLTGGQVHATDATNASRTLLFNIHSQQWDPDLLAIFDIPDAILPEVKNSADDYGCTSAEVFGSAIPILGIAGDQHAALI
;
A
#
# COMPACT_ATOMS: atom_id res chain seq x y z
N ILE A 1 -8.57 12.01 5.44
CA ILE A 1 -8.69 11.22 4.19
C ILE A 1 -9.45 9.93 4.50
N ALA A 2 -10.48 9.62 3.72
CA ALA A 2 -11.16 8.33 3.75
C ALA A 2 -11.16 7.75 2.32
N ASN A 3 -10.87 6.45 2.17
CA ASN A 3 -10.66 5.84 0.85
C ASN A 3 -11.07 4.37 0.82
N GLN A 4 -11.38 3.87 -0.37
CA GLN A 4 -11.46 2.43 -0.61
C GLN A 4 -10.08 1.80 -0.35
N ARG A 5 -10.04 0.65 0.33
CA ARG A 5 -8.79 -0.04 0.67
C ARG A 5 -8.32 -0.96 -0.46
N GLU A 6 -7.20 -1.61 -0.29
CA GLU A 6 -6.64 -2.70 -1.13
C GLU A 6 -6.22 -2.30 -2.56
N THR A 7 -6.72 -1.21 -3.11
CA THR A 7 -6.34 -0.69 -4.43
C THR A 7 -4.92 -0.14 -4.37
N ILE A 8 -4.03 -0.67 -5.21
CA ILE A 8 -2.60 -0.32 -5.21
C ILE A 8 -2.24 0.65 -6.32
N VAL A 9 -1.42 1.64 -5.98
CA VAL A 9 -0.73 2.52 -6.92
C VAL A 9 0.78 2.40 -6.69
N VAL A 10 1.55 2.39 -7.77
CA VAL A 10 3.02 2.52 -7.74
C VAL A 10 3.39 3.73 -8.59
N TRP A 11 4.22 4.61 -8.05
CA TRP A 11 4.60 5.85 -8.74
C TRP A 11 6.10 6.15 -8.61
N ASP A 12 6.60 6.94 -9.52
CA ASP A 12 7.96 7.47 -9.49
C ASP A 12 8.08 8.56 -8.41
N ARG A 13 9.05 8.41 -7.49
CA ARG A 13 9.22 9.37 -6.37
C ARG A 13 9.63 10.77 -6.83
N ALA A 14 10.36 10.89 -7.92
CA ALA A 14 10.83 12.19 -8.39
C ALA A 14 9.74 12.99 -9.09
N THR A 15 8.82 12.31 -9.79
CA THR A 15 7.80 12.97 -10.62
C THR A 15 6.38 12.86 -10.06
N GLY A 16 6.12 11.91 -9.16
CA GLY A 16 4.79 11.58 -8.68
C GLY A 16 3.90 10.94 -9.75
N VAL A 17 4.47 10.53 -10.91
CA VAL A 17 3.71 9.91 -12.00
C VAL A 17 3.56 8.41 -11.75
N PRO A 18 2.33 7.86 -11.75
CA PRO A 18 2.12 6.42 -11.67
C PRO A 18 2.78 5.68 -12.83
N ILE A 19 3.45 4.57 -12.54
CA ILE A 19 4.11 3.74 -13.57
C ILE A 19 3.13 2.84 -14.33
N HIS A 20 1.92 2.67 -13.80
CA HIS A 20 0.84 1.86 -14.35
C HIS A 20 -0.50 2.38 -13.78
N ASN A 21 -1.61 2.03 -14.42
CA ASN A 21 -2.94 2.26 -13.84
C ASN A 21 -3.08 1.57 -12.48
N ALA A 22 -3.78 2.18 -11.54
CA ALA A 22 -4.10 1.55 -10.25
C ALA A 22 -4.78 0.19 -10.45
N ILE A 23 -4.35 -0.83 -9.69
CA ILE A 23 -5.02 -2.13 -9.72
C ILE A 23 -6.00 -2.19 -8.56
N VAL A 24 -7.28 -2.25 -8.90
CA VAL A 24 -8.38 -2.19 -7.93
C VAL A 24 -8.57 -3.52 -7.19
N TRP A 25 -9.25 -3.47 -6.04
CA TRP A 25 -9.55 -4.63 -5.20
C TRP A 25 -10.35 -5.74 -5.92
N GLN A 26 -11.15 -5.40 -6.94
CA GLN A 26 -11.94 -6.34 -7.74
C GLN A 26 -11.12 -7.12 -8.77
N ASP A 27 -9.88 -6.68 -9.05
CA ASP A 27 -9.04 -7.28 -10.08
C ASP A 27 -8.56 -8.66 -9.65
N ARG A 28 -8.71 -9.65 -10.54
CA ARG A 28 -8.41 -11.06 -10.28
C ARG A 28 -7.17 -11.57 -11.00
N ARG A 29 -6.37 -10.70 -11.63
CA ARG A 29 -5.19 -11.11 -12.44
C ARG A 29 -4.16 -11.95 -11.67
N THR A 30 -4.11 -11.83 -10.36
CA THR A 30 -3.16 -12.54 -9.49
C THR A 30 -3.76 -13.76 -8.77
N ALA A 31 -4.93 -14.25 -9.22
CA ALA A 31 -5.59 -15.40 -8.60
C ALA A 31 -4.72 -16.66 -8.65
N GLU A 32 -3.98 -16.88 -9.74
CA GLU A 32 -3.06 -18.01 -9.89
C GLU A 32 -1.91 -17.94 -8.87
N THR A 33 -1.33 -16.75 -8.65
CA THR A 33 -0.29 -16.54 -7.64
C THR A 33 -0.79 -16.91 -6.24
N CYS A 34 -2.04 -16.53 -5.90
CA CYS A 34 -2.64 -16.93 -4.62
C CYS A 34 -2.82 -18.45 -4.52
N THR A 35 -3.18 -19.12 -5.61
CA THR A 35 -3.30 -20.59 -5.64
C THR A 35 -1.92 -21.24 -5.40
N GLN A 36 -0.90 -20.79 -6.10
CA GLN A 36 0.47 -21.31 -5.92
C GLN A 36 0.99 -21.16 -4.49
N LEU A 37 0.67 -20.04 -3.82
CA LEU A 37 1.05 -19.84 -2.41
C LEU A 37 0.26 -20.76 -1.46
N ARG A 38 -1.03 -21.02 -1.74
CA ARG A 38 -1.82 -22.03 -0.98
C ARG A 38 -1.30 -23.44 -1.15
N ASP A 39 -0.89 -23.81 -2.37
CA ASP A 39 -0.31 -25.12 -2.68
C ASP A 39 1.04 -25.35 -1.96
N GLN A 40 1.67 -24.28 -1.48
CA GLN A 40 2.87 -24.29 -0.63
C GLN A 40 2.54 -24.28 0.88
N ASP A 41 1.28 -24.49 1.27
CA ASP A 41 0.79 -24.47 2.66
C ASP A 41 1.04 -23.13 3.41
N LEU A 42 1.16 -22.00 2.69
CA LEU A 42 1.47 -20.70 3.28
C LEU A 42 0.25 -19.96 3.83
N GLU A 43 -0.99 -20.34 3.48
CA GLU A 43 -2.20 -19.60 3.86
C GLU A 43 -2.38 -19.48 5.38
N GLY A 44 -2.19 -20.58 6.13
CA GLY A 44 -2.30 -20.57 7.59
C GLY A 44 -1.29 -19.62 8.24
N TRP A 45 -0.05 -19.66 7.77
CA TRP A 45 1.03 -18.82 8.26
C TRP A 45 0.80 -17.31 7.94
N VAL A 46 0.32 -17.00 6.75
CA VAL A 46 -0.06 -15.63 6.36
C VAL A 46 -1.26 -15.14 7.17
N SER A 47 -2.27 -15.99 7.34
CA SER A 47 -3.48 -15.66 8.09
C SER A 47 -3.21 -15.35 9.56
N GLU A 48 -2.30 -16.10 10.20
CA GLU A 48 -1.90 -15.83 11.58
C GLU A 48 -1.33 -14.41 11.77
N ARG A 49 -0.54 -13.94 10.81
CA ARG A 49 0.12 -12.62 10.88
C ARG A 49 -0.75 -11.45 10.44
N THR A 50 -1.64 -11.71 9.48
CA THR A 50 -2.41 -10.64 8.82
C THR A 50 -3.90 -10.64 9.15
N GLY A 51 -4.43 -11.75 9.67
CA GLY A 51 -5.87 -11.98 9.81
C GLY A 51 -6.59 -12.19 8.47
N LEU A 52 -5.86 -12.38 7.35
CA LEU A 52 -6.41 -12.45 5.99
C LEU A 52 -6.11 -13.80 5.36
N LEU A 53 -6.95 -14.19 4.39
CA LEU A 53 -6.70 -15.32 3.51
C LEU A 53 -5.86 -14.91 2.29
N LEU A 54 -5.24 -15.86 1.60
CA LEU A 54 -4.56 -15.60 0.33
C LEU A 54 -5.59 -15.39 -0.80
N ASP A 55 -5.92 -14.14 -1.08
CA ASP A 55 -6.87 -13.76 -2.13
C ASP A 55 -6.33 -12.55 -2.94
N PRO A 56 -6.51 -12.52 -4.27
CA PRO A 56 -6.13 -11.39 -5.13
C PRO A 56 -6.86 -10.08 -4.80
N TYR A 57 -7.86 -10.13 -3.96
CA TYR A 57 -8.51 -8.95 -3.38
C TYR A 57 -7.51 -8.01 -2.72
N PHE A 58 -6.53 -8.55 -1.99
CA PHE A 58 -5.54 -7.80 -1.22
C PHE A 58 -4.38 -7.28 -2.06
N THR A 59 -3.55 -6.41 -1.48
CA THR A 59 -2.58 -5.59 -2.21
C THR A 59 -1.33 -6.36 -2.67
N ALA A 60 -0.77 -7.25 -1.84
CA ALA A 60 0.59 -7.80 -2.03
C ALA A 60 0.83 -8.44 -3.40
N THR A 61 -0.06 -9.34 -3.82
CA THR A 61 0.10 -10.04 -5.11
C THR A 61 -0.01 -9.09 -6.31
N LYS A 62 -0.85 -8.05 -6.22
CA LYS A 62 -0.99 -7.02 -7.24
C LYS A 62 0.25 -6.12 -7.31
N LEU A 63 0.83 -5.78 -6.16
CA LEU A 63 2.07 -5.03 -6.10
C LEU A 63 3.23 -5.82 -6.72
N ARG A 64 3.39 -7.10 -6.35
CA ARG A 64 4.35 -8.00 -7.00
C ARG A 64 4.15 -8.04 -8.51
N TRP A 65 2.92 -8.20 -8.96
CA TRP A 65 2.59 -8.22 -10.39
C TRP A 65 3.07 -6.95 -11.11
N LEU A 66 2.86 -5.77 -10.52
CA LEU A 66 3.34 -4.50 -11.08
C LEU A 66 4.85 -4.47 -11.21
N LEU A 67 5.58 -4.91 -10.19
CA LEU A 67 7.05 -4.94 -10.21
C LEU A 67 7.59 -5.91 -11.26
N ASP A 68 6.89 -7.02 -11.53
CA ASP A 68 7.31 -8.05 -12.46
C ASP A 68 6.93 -7.76 -13.93
N HIS A 69 5.86 -6.98 -14.17
CA HIS A 69 5.30 -6.81 -15.52
C HIS A 69 5.48 -5.39 -16.10
N VAL A 70 5.90 -4.43 -15.29
CA VAL A 70 6.25 -3.09 -15.78
C VAL A 70 7.75 -3.01 -15.99
N ASP A 71 8.18 -2.67 -17.20
CA ASP A 71 9.59 -2.64 -17.58
C ASP A 71 10.44 -1.79 -16.60
N GLY A 72 11.48 -2.41 -16.05
CA GLY A 72 12.41 -1.79 -15.12
C GLY A 72 11.84 -1.45 -13.72
N ALA A 73 10.57 -1.77 -13.43
CA ALA A 73 9.95 -1.42 -12.16
C ALA A 73 10.65 -2.08 -10.98
N ARG A 74 10.97 -3.36 -11.05
CA ARG A 74 11.63 -4.08 -9.97
C ARG A 74 12.98 -3.45 -9.61
N GLN A 75 13.85 -3.24 -10.58
CA GLN A 75 15.16 -2.62 -10.36
C GLN A 75 15.01 -1.21 -9.74
N ARG A 76 14.07 -0.41 -10.22
CA ARG A 76 13.81 0.93 -9.68
C ARG A 76 13.24 0.88 -8.27
N ALA A 77 12.42 -0.14 -7.95
CA ALA A 77 11.89 -0.37 -6.62
C ALA A 77 13.01 -0.71 -5.62
N GLU A 78 13.91 -1.63 -5.97
CA GLU A 78 15.08 -1.99 -5.17
C GLU A 78 16.02 -0.81 -4.91
N GLN A 79 16.11 0.12 -5.86
CA GLN A 79 16.89 1.37 -5.75
C GLN A 79 16.15 2.47 -4.97
N GLY A 80 14.91 2.23 -4.50
CA GLY A 80 14.12 3.22 -3.79
C GLY A 80 13.61 4.39 -4.66
N ALA A 81 13.68 4.25 -6.01
CA ALA A 81 13.22 5.26 -6.94
C ALA A 81 11.69 5.28 -7.12
N LEU A 82 11.01 4.22 -6.68
CA LEU A 82 9.55 4.12 -6.68
C LEU A 82 8.99 4.27 -5.27
N ALA A 83 7.72 4.64 -5.21
CA ALA A 83 6.88 4.54 -4.03
C ALA A 83 5.64 3.72 -4.37
N ALA A 84 5.14 2.98 -3.40
CA ALA A 84 3.93 2.20 -3.52
C ALA A 84 3.00 2.49 -2.34
N GLY A 85 1.71 2.31 -2.53
CA GLY A 85 0.74 2.42 -1.45
C GLY A 85 -0.69 2.29 -1.92
N THR A 86 -1.58 2.14 -0.98
CA THR A 86 -3.01 2.23 -1.22
C THR A 86 -3.39 3.67 -1.57
N ILE A 87 -4.63 3.90 -1.97
CA ILE A 87 -5.08 5.20 -2.51
C ILE A 87 -4.82 6.36 -1.53
N ASP A 88 -4.96 6.13 -0.23
CA ASP A 88 -4.64 7.11 0.81
C ASP A 88 -3.20 7.61 0.73
N SER A 89 -2.23 6.70 0.60
CA SER A 89 -0.81 7.04 0.50
C SER A 89 -0.51 7.87 -0.75
N PHE A 90 -1.10 7.49 -1.90
CA PHE A 90 -0.94 8.25 -3.14
C PHE A 90 -1.57 9.64 -3.05
N LEU A 91 -2.79 9.74 -2.48
CA LEU A 91 -3.45 11.03 -2.25
C LEU A 91 -2.64 11.91 -1.30
N LEU A 92 -2.18 11.35 -0.18
CA LEU A 92 -1.33 12.06 0.78
C LEU A 92 -0.07 12.60 0.11
N TRP A 93 0.63 11.75 -0.66
CA TRP A 93 1.79 12.15 -1.46
C TRP A 93 1.47 13.34 -2.38
N ARG A 94 0.38 13.25 -3.13
CA ARG A 94 -0.05 14.33 -4.05
C ARG A 94 -0.43 15.61 -3.31
N LEU A 95 -1.20 15.48 -2.23
CA LEU A 95 -1.66 16.63 -1.43
C LEU A 95 -0.53 17.38 -0.73
N THR A 96 0.51 16.65 -0.29
CA THR A 96 1.67 17.23 0.41
C THR A 96 2.79 17.67 -0.54
N GLY A 97 2.59 17.59 -1.86
CA GLY A 97 3.64 17.95 -2.83
C GLY A 97 4.84 16.99 -2.79
N GLY A 98 4.61 15.71 -2.49
CA GLY A 98 5.64 14.67 -2.43
C GLY A 98 6.44 14.61 -1.12
N GLN A 99 6.03 15.36 -0.09
CA GLN A 99 6.78 15.44 1.17
C GLN A 99 6.47 14.29 2.14
N VAL A 100 5.26 13.74 2.11
CA VAL A 100 4.85 12.69 3.05
C VAL A 100 4.42 11.43 2.30
N HIS A 101 5.05 10.31 2.65
CA HIS A 101 4.71 8.98 2.17
C HIS A 101 4.34 8.12 3.37
N ALA A 102 3.07 8.11 3.73
CA ALA A 102 2.53 7.38 4.87
C ALA A 102 1.17 6.77 4.56
N THR A 103 0.76 5.84 5.40
CA THR A 103 -0.55 5.18 5.43
C THR A 103 -0.98 5.00 6.88
N ASP A 104 -2.21 4.58 7.12
CA ASP A 104 -2.66 4.20 8.45
C ASP A 104 -2.81 2.68 8.62
N ALA A 105 -2.94 2.24 9.87
CA ALA A 105 -3.09 0.81 10.18
C ALA A 105 -4.34 0.17 9.54
N THR A 106 -5.43 0.92 9.30
CA THR A 106 -6.65 0.37 8.70
C THR A 106 -6.49 0.07 7.21
N ASN A 107 -5.64 0.83 6.50
CA ASN A 107 -5.26 0.55 5.12
C ASN A 107 -4.12 -0.49 5.06
N ALA A 108 -3.07 -0.35 5.87
CA ALA A 108 -1.93 -1.27 5.92
C ALA A 108 -2.37 -2.71 6.20
N SER A 109 -3.30 -2.92 7.13
CA SER A 109 -3.82 -4.25 7.50
C SER A 109 -4.52 -5.00 6.34
N ARG A 110 -4.81 -4.33 5.22
CA ARG A 110 -5.46 -4.94 4.05
C ARG A 110 -4.50 -5.24 2.91
N THR A 111 -3.19 -5.21 3.19
CA THR A 111 -2.17 -5.38 2.15
C THR A 111 -1.61 -6.79 2.00
N LEU A 112 -1.78 -7.68 2.98
CA LEU A 112 -1.04 -8.95 3.17
C LEU A 112 0.46 -8.75 3.47
N LEU A 113 0.91 -7.53 3.78
CA LEU A 113 2.30 -7.20 4.08
C LEU A 113 2.50 -6.71 5.51
N PHE A 114 1.41 -6.43 6.20
CA PHE A 114 1.38 -5.81 7.53
C PHE A 114 1.05 -6.84 8.60
N ASN A 115 1.89 -6.93 9.63
CA ASN A 115 1.66 -7.80 10.77
C ASN A 115 0.76 -7.08 11.80
N ILE A 116 -0.44 -7.62 12.02
CA ILE A 116 -1.44 -7.02 12.92
C ILE A 116 -1.05 -7.08 14.41
N HIS A 117 -0.10 -7.94 14.78
CA HIS A 117 0.36 -8.07 16.16
C HIS A 117 1.48 -7.07 16.50
N SER A 118 2.49 -6.94 15.59
CA SER A 118 3.58 -5.98 15.76
C SER A 118 3.23 -4.55 15.31
N GLN A 119 2.15 -4.40 14.52
CA GLN A 119 1.73 -3.13 13.89
C GLN A 119 2.82 -2.54 12.95
N GLN A 120 3.50 -3.39 12.20
CA GLN A 120 4.58 -3.02 11.28
C GLN A 120 4.52 -3.84 9.98
N TRP A 121 5.21 -3.40 8.95
CA TRP A 121 5.50 -4.22 7.79
C TRP A 121 6.29 -5.45 8.24
N ASP A 122 5.88 -6.63 7.80
CA ASP A 122 6.48 -7.90 8.22
C ASP A 122 7.55 -8.33 7.22
N PRO A 123 8.84 -8.41 7.63
CA PRO A 123 9.92 -8.78 6.71
C PRO A 123 9.74 -10.15 6.05
N ASP A 124 9.13 -11.11 6.74
CA ASP A 124 8.90 -12.43 6.19
C ASP A 124 7.78 -12.42 5.14
N LEU A 125 6.71 -11.63 5.37
CA LEU A 125 5.67 -11.38 4.36
C LEU A 125 6.25 -10.68 3.14
N LEU A 126 7.09 -9.66 3.34
CA LEU A 126 7.77 -8.97 2.25
C LEU A 126 8.62 -9.93 1.41
N ALA A 127 9.33 -10.85 2.06
CA ALA A 127 10.14 -11.87 1.40
C ALA A 127 9.28 -12.86 0.59
N ILE A 128 8.16 -13.36 1.15
CA ILE A 128 7.24 -14.28 0.45
C ILE A 128 6.63 -13.64 -0.80
N PHE A 129 6.22 -12.38 -0.69
CA PHE A 129 5.63 -11.66 -1.82
C PHE A 129 6.68 -10.98 -2.70
N ASP A 130 7.97 -11.08 -2.35
CA ASP A 130 9.09 -10.48 -3.09
C ASP A 130 8.90 -8.96 -3.30
N ILE A 131 8.63 -8.24 -2.19
CA ILE A 131 8.40 -6.80 -2.16
C ILE A 131 9.55 -6.09 -1.44
N PRO A 132 10.26 -5.15 -2.10
CA PRO A 132 11.26 -4.32 -1.44
C PRO A 132 10.63 -3.39 -0.41
N ASP A 133 11.16 -3.38 0.84
CA ASP A 133 10.70 -2.50 1.91
C ASP A 133 10.81 -1.00 1.54
N ALA A 134 11.85 -0.64 0.77
CA ALA A 134 12.13 0.74 0.38
C ALA A 134 10.99 1.48 -0.34
N ILE A 135 10.03 0.76 -0.92
CA ILE A 135 8.90 1.39 -1.63
C ILE A 135 7.66 1.59 -0.77
N LEU A 136 7.64 1.04 0.44
CA LEU A 136 6.45 1.08 1.30
C LEU A 136 6.35 2.39 2.09
N PRO A 137 5.13 2.84 2.44
CA PRO A 137 4.90 4.02 3.25
C PRO A 137 5.19 3.78 4.73
N GLU A 138 5.47 4.84 5.47
CA GLU A 138 5.43 4.81 6.94
C GLU A 138 4.01 4.47 7.42
N VAL A 139 3.88 3.58 8.39
CA VAL A 139 2.57 3.27 9.00
C VAL A 139 2.37 4.13 10.23
N LYS A 140 1.27 4.88 10.26
CA LYS A 140 0.88 5.76 11.37
C LYS A 140 -0.47 5.34 11.97
N ASN A 141 -0.85 5.99 13.08
CA ASN A 141 -2.20 5.85 13.62
C ASN A 141 -3.21 6.54 12.71
N SER A 142 -4.49 6.08 12.71
CA SER A 142 -5.54 6.71 11.91
C SER A 142 -5.77 8.19 12.27
N ALA A 143 -5.58 8.57 13.54
CA ALA A 143 -5.53 9.95 14.01
C ALA A 143 -4.08 10.30 14.33
N ASP A 144 -3.41 11.00 13.45
CA ASP A 144 -1.97 11.35 13.56
C ASP A 144 -1.67 12.62 12.75
N ASP A 145 -0.46 13.16 12.90
CA ASP A 145 0.03 14.24 12.05
C ASP A 145 0.60 13.68 10.74
N TYR A 146 -0.14 13.89 9.67
CA TYR A 146 0.25 13.54 8.29
C TYR A 146 0.83 14.74 7.52
N GLY A 147 1.15 15.84 8.22
CA GLY A 147 1.65 17.06 7.61
C GLY A 147 0.53 17.97 7.07
N CYS A 148 0.89 18.85 6.16
CA CYS A 148 -0.03 19.80 5.57
C CYS A 148 -0.10 19.66 4.05
N THR A 149 -1.22 20.04 3.47
CA THR A 149 -1.34 20.16 2.01
C THR A 149 -0.39 21.23 1.47
N SER A 150 0.14 21.04 0.27
CA SER A 150 0.80 22.09 -0.48
C SER A 150 -0.19 23.24 -0.74
N ALA A 151 0.27 24.47 -0.57
CA ALA A 151 -0.54 25.65 -0.90
C ALA A 151 -0.94 25.72 -2.38
N GLU A 152 -0.21 25.03 -3.26
CA GLU A 152 -0.54 24.95 -4.69
C GLU A 152 -1.85 24.22 -4.96
N VAL A 153 -2.27 23.30 -4.05
CA VAL A 153 -3.48 22.50 -4.23
C VAL A 153 -4.74 23.27 -3.84
N PHE A 154 -4.71 23.99 -2.70
CA PHE A 154 -5.90 24.65 -2.13
C PHE A 154 -5.70 26.14 -1.84
N GLY A 155 -4.59 26.74 -2.28
CA GLY A 155 -4.26 28.14 -2.00
C GLY A 155 -3.74 28.40 -0.57
N SER A 156 -3.77 27.40 0.32
CA SER A 156 -3.26 27.45 1.68
C SER A 156 -2.85 26.07 2.18
N ALA A 157 -1.98 26.05 3.19
CA ALA A 157 -1.59 24.80 3.88
C ALA A 157 -2.71 24.38 4.84
N ILE A 158 -3.29 23.21 4.62
CA ILE A 158 -4.34 22.63 5.45
C ILE A 158 -3.76 21.41 6.16
N PRO A 159 -3.80 21.31 7.52
CA PRO A 159 -3.34 20.12 8.24
C PRO A 159 -4.13 18.87 7.86
N ILE A 160 -3.44 17.76 7.67
CA ILE A 160 -4.02 16.42 7.45
C ILE A 160 -3.83 15.65 8.74
N LEU A 161 -4.92 15.47 9.51
CA LEU A 161 -4.85 14.91 10.87
C LEU A 161 -5.48 13.53 10.99
N GLY A 162 -5.91 12.95 9.87
CA GLY A 162 -6.49 11.60 9.91
C GLY A 162 -6.59 10.94 8.55
N ILE A 163 -6.33 9.64 8.56
CA ILE A 163 -6.53 8.72 7.43
C ILE A 163 -7.23 7.47 7.97
N ALA A 164 -8.24 7.01 7.27
CA ALA A 164 -8.90 5.74 7.58
C ALA A 164 -9.49 5.10 6.31
N GLY A 165 -9.47 3.77 6.26
CA GLY A 165 -10.22 3.03 5.25
C GLY A 165 -11.73 3.30 5.39
N ASP A 166 -12.43 3.31 4.26
CA ASP A 166 -13.85 3.69 4.15
C ASP A 166 -14.77 2.97 5.16
N GLN A 167 -14.58 1.66 5.34
CA GLN A 167 -15.38 0.88 6.29
C GLN A 167 -15.11 1.27 7.76
N HIS A 168 -13.88 1.66 8.10
CA HIS A 168 -13.55 2.14 9.44
C HIS A 168 -14.03 3.58 9.63
N ALA A 169 -13.86 4.43 8.63
CA ALA A 169 -14.36 5.80 8.64
C ALA A 169 -15.89 5.88 8.77
N ALA A 170 -16.63 4.89 8.30
CA ALA A 170 -18.08 4.81 8.42
C ALA A 170 -18.57 4.49 9.84
N LEU A 171 -17.69 4.11 10.77
CA LEU A 171 -18.01 3.82 12.17
C LEU A 171 -17.82 5.05 13.09
N ILE A 172 -17.29 6.13 12.58
CA ILE A 172 -17.07 7.39 13.29
C ILE A 172 -18.26 8.32 13.10
#